data_17e5a525d837b1cd0046ed061c1a60c1
#
_entry.id   17e5a525d837b1cd0046ed061c1a60c1
#
_cell.length_a   1.000
_cell.length_b   1.000
_cell.length_c   1.000
_cell.angle_alpha   90.00
_cell.angle_beta   90.00
_cell.angle_gamma   90.00
#
_symmetry.space_group_name_H-M   'P 1'
#
loop_
_entity.id
_entity.type
_entity.pdbx_description
1 polymer ?
#
loop_
_entity_poly.entity_id
_entity_poly.type
_entity_poly.pdbx_seq_one_letter_code
_entity_poly.pdbx_strand_id
1 'polypeptide(L)'
;MENEKSDNIKLNERDKFHEKLMESILKNLSDTPLVLKGGSALYLGYGLNRFSEDLDFDSLKKLNLLNKIRSSAPPDIVIDDINIKKDTDTVSRYIVNYHIQGTNIKDFLKLEVSYRTPANEEQVVIKDGIRLLSIERIIDNKLKAAYDGECVRTKTRDLFDLHFLASRYGEHFDLDLAKRLNDFAKEPDKLISRYQEDILVDSQLNKIMDLELVALELNEIANQIYMNKQIEKCASSQLATLTDNIPQEEKDESTNQYSFKP
;
A
#
# COMPACT_ATOMS: atom_id res chain seq x y z
N MET A 1 -14.70 -11.81 -11.99
CA MET A 1 -14.96 -11.55 -10.57
C MET A 1 -15.11 -10.05 -10.44
N GLU A 2 -16.32 -9.60 -10.16
CA GLU A 2 -16.61 -8.18 -9.94
C GLU A 2 -15.78 -7.71 -8.75
N ASN A 3 -15.00 -6.65 -8.99
CA ASN A 3 -14.27 -5.96 -7.93
C ASN A 3 -15.29 -5.51 -6.89
N GLU A 4 -15.19 -6.01 -5.67
CA GLU A 4 -15.74 -5.35 -4.49
C GLU A 4 -15.02 -4.00 -4.30
N LYS A 5 -15.32 -3.04 -5.17
CA LYS A 5 -15.11 -1.63 -4.85
C LYS A 5 -15.92 -1.40 -3.59
N SER A 6 -15.29 -0.92 -2.53
CA SER A 6 -15.96 -0.66 -1.27
C SER A 6 -17.15 0.28 -1.52
N ASP A 7 -18.37 -0.26 -1.47
CA ASP A 7 -19.63 0.43 -1.76
C ASP A 7 -19.96 1.61 -0.82
N ASN A 8 -19.00 2.03 0.02
CA ASN A 8 -19.23 2.95 1.14
C ASN A 8 -18.68 4.37 0.97
N ILE A 9 -17.91 4.68 -0.08
CA ILE A 9 -17.42 6.04 -0.28
C ILE A 9 -18.38 6.80 -1.19
N LYS A 10 -19.15 7.74 -0.61
CA LYS A 10 -19.95 8.67 -1.41
C LYS A 10 -19.03 9.76 -1.98
N LEU A 11 -18.44 9.49 -3.14
CA LEU A 11 -17.71 10.50 -3.89
C LEU A 11 -18.65 11.60 -4.36
N ASN A 12 -18.26 12.85 -4.17
CA ASN A 12 -18.93 13.98 -4.80
C ASN A 12 -18.62 14.02 -6.31
N GLU A 13 -19.24 14.92 -7.06
CA GLU A 13 -19.06 14.99 -8.52
C GLU A 13 -17.61 15.27 -8.92
N ARG A 14 -16.93 16.19 -8.22
CA ARG A 14 -15.51 16.51 -8.43
C ARG A 14 -14.63 15.27 -8.24
N ASP A 15 -14.82 14.52 -7.16
CA ASP A 15 -14.01 13.35 -6.82
C ASP A 15 -14.22 12.21 -7.83
N LYS A 16 -15.43 12.03 -8.36
CA LYS A 16 -15.70 11.04 -9.43
C LYS A 16 -14.92 11.34 -10.72
N PHE A 17 -14.87 12.60 -11.12
CA PHE A 17 -14.09 12.98 -12.30
C PHE A 17 -12.58 12.90 -12.04
N HIS A 18 -12.16 13.23 -10.82
CA HIS A 18 -10.77 13.10 -10.42
C HIS A 18 -10.32 11.62 -10.47
N GLU A 19 -11.11 10.70 -9.87
CA GLU A 19 -10.89 9.26 -9.95
C GLU A 19 -10.82 8.77 -11.40
N LYS A 20 -11.75 9.20 -12.25
CA LYS A 20 -11.77 8.84 -13.67
C LYS A 20 -10.50 9.28 -14.39
N LEU A 21 -9.97 10.45 -14.07
CA LEU A 21 -8.68 10.93 -14.63
C LEU A 21 -7.52 10.06 -14.11
N MET A 22 -7.49 9.75 -12.81
CA MET A 22 -6.48 8.88 -12.22
C MET A 22 -6.46 7.49 -12.89
N GLU A 23 -7.62 6.84 -13.02
CA GLU A 23 -7.76 5.53 -13.68
C GLU A 23 -7.30 5.58 -15.16
N SER A 24 -7.65 6.65 -15.88
CA SER A 24 -7.25 6.83 -17.28
C SER A 24 -5.74 7.01 -17.43
N ILE A 25 -5.11 7.78 -16.53
CA ILE A 25 -3.65 7.92 -16.49
C ILE A 25 -2.99 6.58 -16.17
N LEU A 26 -3.46 5.85 -15.16
CA LEU A 26 -2.93 4.55 -14.79
C LEU A 26 -2.98 3.56 -15.95
N LYS A 27 -4.11 3.51 -16.65
CA LYS A 27 -4.28 2.66 -17.83
C LYS A 27 -3.27 3.00 -18.92
N ASN A 28 -3.01 4.29 -19.19
CA ASN A 28 -2.06 4.73 -20.20
C ASN A 28 -0.59 4.57 -19.77
N LEU A 29 -0.34 4.39 -18.46
CA LEU A 29 0.99 4.12 -17.90
C LEU A 29 1.26 2.62 -17.67
N SER A 30 0.32 1.73 -17.96
CA SER A 30 0.41 0.29 -17.67
C SER A 30 1.55 -0.44 -18.39
N ASP A 31 2.02 0.08 -19.53
CA ASP A 31 3.18 -0.41 -20.28
C ASP A 31 4.54 0.13 -19.76
N THR A 32 4.52 0.89 -18.67
CA THR A 32 5.72 1.43 -18.03
C THR A 32 6.14 0.61 -16.80
N PRO A 33 7.41 0.69 -16.37
CA PRO A 33 7.86 0.01 -15.15
C PRO A 33 7.44 0.74 -13.85
N LEU A 34 6.52 1.70 -13.92
CA LEU A 34 6.01 2.42 -12.75
C LEU A 34 5.24 1.49 -11.83
N VAL A 35 5.50 1.58 -10.54
CA VAL A 35 4.79 0.82 -9.49
C VAL A 35 4.01 1.80 -8.64
N LEU A 36 2.68 1.74 -8.70
CA LEU A 36 1.79 2.59 -7.90
C LEU A 36 1.93 2.21 -6.42
N LYS A 37 2.07 3.22 -5.56
CA LYS A 37 2.23 3.06 -4.11
C LYS A 37 1.34 4.00 -3.31
N GLY A 38 1.47 3.95 -1.98
CA GLY A 38 0.82 4.90 -1.08
C GLY A 38 -0.69 4.72 -0.98
N GLY A 39 -1.38 5.82 -0.66
CA GLY A 39 -2.84 5.82 -0.48
C GLY A 39 -3.60 5.43 -1.73
N SER A 40 -3.11 5.81 -2.91
CA SER A 40 -3.80 5.51 -4.18
C SER A 40 -3.66 4.05 -4.59
N ALA A 41 -2.54 3.39 -4.25
CA ALA A 41 -2.42 1.94 -4.41
C ALA A 41 -3.42 1.22 -3.50
N LEU A 42 -3.56 1.66 -2.24
CA LEU A 42 -4.55 1.11 -1.31
C LEU A 42 -5.98 1.35 -1.81
N TYR A 43 -6.29 2.55 -2.27
CA TYR A 43 -7.63 2.93 -2.72
C TYR A 43 -8.04 2.18 -4.00
N LEU A 44 -7.22 2.26 -5.05
CA LEU A 44 -7.55 1.72 -6.37
C LEU A 44 -7.28 0.20 -6.50
N GLY A 45 -6.34 -0.32 -5.70
CA GLY A 45 -5.90 -1.71 -5.82
C GLY A 45 -6.29 -2.63 -4.67
N TYR A 46 -6.53 -2.08 -3.48
CA TYR A 46 -6.72 -2.89 -2.27
C TYR A 46 -8.01 -2.59 -1.51
N GLY A 47 -8.89 -1.71 -2.04
CA GLY A 47 -10.22 -1.45 -1.49
C GLY A 47 -10.22 -0.58 -0.23
N LEU A 48 -9.24 0.32 -0.07
CA LEU A 48 -9.24 1.31 1.01
C LEU A 48 -10.51 2.17 0.93
N ASN A 49 -11.21 2.32 2.05
CA ASN A 49 -12.48 3.03 2.14
C ASN A 49 -12.32 4.54 2.45
N ARG A 50 -11.26 5.16 1.98
CA ARG A 50 -11.11 6.62 1.88
C ARG A 50 -10.55 7.00 0.51
N PHE A 51 -10.96 8.16 0.00
CA PHE A 51 -10.46 8.68 -1.27
C PHE A 51 -8.99 9.10 -1.16
N SER A 52 -8.23 8.87 -2.23
CA SER A 52 -6.82 9.30 -2.36
C SER A 52 -6.64 10.04 -3.68
N GLU A 53 -6.20 11.29 -3.60
CA GLU A 53 -6.20 12.24 -4.72
C GLU A 53 -4.89 12.28 -5.52
N ASP A 54 -3.79 11.76 -4.98
CA ASP A 54 -2.47 11.82 -5.61
C ASP A 54 -2.13 10.48 -6.27
N LEU A 55 -1.33 10.49 -7.33
CA LEU A 55 -0.70 9.30 -7.89
C LEU A 55 0.79 9.27 -7.52
N ASP A 56 1.15 8.40 -6.59
CA ASP A 56 2.53 8.21 -6.16
C ASP A 56 3.10 6.89 -6.71
N PHE A 57 4.27 6.97 -7.34
CA PHE A 57 4.94 5.81 -7.94
C PHE A 57 6.37 5.64 -7.44
N ASP A 58 6.85 4.39 -7.51
CA ASP A 58 8.26 4.05 -7.52
C ASP A 58 8.69 3.65 -8.95
N SER A 59 9.94 3.95 -9.32
CA SER A 59 10.53 3.49 -10.57
C SER A 59 12.04 3.33 -10.46
N LEU A 60 12.57 2.29 -11.12
CA LEU A 60 14.01 2.08 -11.30
C LEU A 60 14.65 3.06 -12.29
N LYS A 61 13.85 3.61 -13.21
CA LYS A 61 14.33 4.47 -14.30
C LYS A 61 13.58 5.77 -14.33
N LYS A 62 14.31 6.85 -14.61
CA LYS A 62 13.71 8.14 -14.89
C LYS A 62 12.98 8.09 -16.23
N LEU A 63 11.72 8.53 -16.24
CA LEU A 63 10.84 8.49 -17.41
C LEU A 63 10.30 9.88 -17.71
N ASN A 64 10.15 10.20 -19.00
CA ASN A 64 9.40 11.36 -19.44
C ASN A 64 7.94 10.94 -19.66
N LEU A 65 7.06 11.38 -18.78
CA LEU A 65 5.65 10.99 -18.77
C LEU A 65 4.72 12.02 -19.43
N LEU A 66 5.22 13.18 -19.86
CA LEU A 66 4.41 14.29 -20.32
C LEU A 66 3.40 13.91 -21.43
N ASN A 67 3.88 13.20 -22.46
CA ASN A 67 3.03 12.81 -23.58
C ASN A 67 1.96 11.78 -23.17
N LYS A 68 2.35 10.80 -22.34
CA LYS A 68 1.44 9.78 -21.83
C LYS A 68 0.36 10.41 -20.94
N ILE A 69 0.74 11.30 -20.02
CA ILE A 69 -0.22 12.01 -19.16
C ILE A 69 -1.17 12.86 -20.03
N ARG A 70 -0.65 13.62 -21.00
CA ARG A 70 -1.47 14.48 -21.86
C ARG A 70 -2.49 13.70 -22.68
N SER A 71 -2.10 12.53 -23.18
CA SER A 71 -3.00 11.68 -23.98
C SER A 71 -3.95 10.83 -23.13
N SER A 72 -3.92 10.95 -21.81
CA SER A 72 -4.77 10.18 -20.90
C SER A 72 -6.11 10.85 -20.59
N ALA A 73 -6.38 12.05 -21.10
CA ALA A 73 -7.62 12.78 -20.79
C ALA A 73 -8.86 12.00 -21.24
N PRO A 74 -9.80 11.65 -20.32
CA PRO A 74 -11.10 11.12 -20.71
C PRO A 74 -11.90 12.16 -21.53
N PRO A 75 -12.91 11.76 -22.33
CA PRO A 75 -13.62 12.66 -23.23
C PRO A 75 -14.28 13.88 -22.56
N ASP A 76 -14.65 13.77 -21.30
CA ASP A 76 -15.31 14.79 -20.48
C ASP A 76 -14.35 15.61 -19.62
N ILE A 77 -13.04 15.35 -19.72
CA ILE A 77 -12.00 16.07 -18.99
C ILE A 77 -11.00 16.67 -19.98
N VAL A 78 -10.67 17.94 -19.78
CA VAL A 78 -9.62 18.61 -20.54
C VAL A 78 -8.42 18.87 -19.64
N ILE A 79 -7.25 18.37 -20.03
CA ILE A 79 -5.99 18.73 -19.40
C ILE A 79 -5.54 20.08 -19.95
N ASP A 80 -5.58 21.11 -19.12
CA ASP A 80 -5.22 22.48 -19.49
C ASP A 80 -3.71 22.63 -19.66
N ASP A 81 -2.96 22.20 -18.64
CA ASP A 81 -1.50 22.19 -18.65
C ASP A 81 -0.91 21.12 -17.72
N ILE A 82 0.39 20.85 -17.90
CA ILE A 82 1.15 19.94 -17.04
C ILE A 82 2.41 20.65 -16.59
N ASN A 83 2.47 20.99 -15.30
CA ASN A 83 3.60 21.69 -14.71
C ASN A 83 4.58 20.70 -14.05
N ILE A 84 5.83 20.71 -14.47
CA ILE A 84 6.89 19.94 -13.80
C ILE A 84 7.37 20.75 -12.60
N LYS A 85 6.93 20.39 -11.39
CA LYS A 85 7.32 21.07 -10.14
C LYS A 85 8.66 20.59 -9.59
N LYS A 86 9.07 19.37 -9.94
CA LYS A 86 10.37 18.81 -9.54
C LYS A 86 10.83 17.82 -10.59
N ASP A 87 12.11 17.87 -10.93
CA ASP A 87 12.73 16.92 -11.86
C ASP A 87 14.20 16.73 -11.48
N THR A 88 14.44 15.91 -10.47
CA THR A 88 15.77 15.58 -9.93
C THR A 88 16.09 14.11 -10.17
N ASP A 89 17.28 13.66 -9.81
CA ASP A 89 17.68 12.25 -9.88
C ASP A 89 16.88 11.35 -8.93
N THR A 90 16.26 11.94 -7.90
CA THR A 90 15.54 11.20 -6.87
C THR A 90 14.02 11.29 -6.98
N VAL A 91 13.47 12.31 -7.66
CA VAL A 91 12.03 12.56 -7.75
C VAL A 91 11.68 13.34 -9.00
N SER A 92 10.65 12.90 -9.73
CA SER A 92 9.90 13.75 -10.69
C SER A 92 8.50 14.01 -10.16
N ARG A 93 8.02 15.27 -10.22
CA ARG A 93 6.68 15.67 -9.78
C ARG A 93 5.99 16.50 -10.83
N TYR A 94 4.82 16.05 -11.22
CA TYR A 94 3.92 16.71 -12.18
C TYR A 94 2.68 17.20 -11.46
N ILE A 95 2.22 18.41 -11.83
CA ILE A 95 0.89 18.93 -11.49
C ILE A 95 0.11 19.02 -12.80
N VAL A 96 -0.91 18.21 -12.91
CA VAL A 96 -1.80 18.10 -14.07
C VAL A 96 -3.04 18.94 -13.79
N ASN A 97 -3.08 20.17 -14.31
CA ASN A 97 -4.25 21.03 -14.18
C ASN A 97 -5.31 20.62 -15.22
N TYR A 98 -6.54 20.50 -14.80
CA TYR A 98 -7.62 20.08 -15.69
C TYR A 98 -8.94 20.76 -15.33
N HIS A 99 -9.89 20.73 -16.27
CA HIS A 99 -11.27 21.12 -16.02
C HIS A 99 -12.25 20.10 -16.62
N ILE A 100 -13.47 20.10 -16.11
CA ILE A 100 -14.54 19.21 -16.56
C ILE A 100 -15.36 19.98 -17.62
N GLN A 101 -15.48 19.40 -18.82
CA GLN A 101 -16.21 20.00 -19.93
C GLN A 101 -17.67 20.33 -19.57
N GLY A 102 -18.13 21.53 -19.96
CA GLY A 102 -19.51 21.95 -19.70
C GLY A 102 -19.81 22.36 -18.25
N THR A 103 -18.78 22.39 -17.37
CA THR A 103 -18.90 22.81 -15.97
C THR A 103 -17.90 23.91 -15.64
N ASN A 104 -18.03 24.50 -14.44
CA ASN A 104 -17.04 25.43 -13.88
C ASN A 104 -16.00 24.72 -12.97
N ILE A 105 -16.00 23.39 -12.92
CA ILE A 105 -15.10 22.62 -12.04
C ILE A 105 -13.72 22.60 -12.68
N LYS A 106 -12.75 23.17 -11.96
CA LYS A 106 -11.32 23.14 -12.26
C LYS A 106 -10.58 22.55 -11.07
N ASP A 107 -9.57 21.73 -11.36
CA ASP A 107 -8.80 21.05 -10.33
C ASP A 107 -7.42 20.66 -10.84
N PHE A 108 -6.63 20.02 -9.99
CA PHE A 108 -5.33 19.47 -10.36
C PHE A 108 -5.11 18.08 -9.76
N LEU A 109 -4.40 17.24 -10.49
CA LEU A 109 -3.90 15.96 -10.03
C LEU A 109 -2.38 16.05 -9.84
N LYS A 110 -1.91 15.67 -8.64
CA LYS A 110 -0.47 15.53 -8.39
C LYS A 110 -0.02 14.10 -8.74
N LEU A 111 1.01 14.00 -9.57
CA LEU A 111 1.68 12.75 -9.89
C LEU A 111 3.15 12.87 -9.47
N GLU A 112 3.61 11.95 -8.64
CA GLU A 112 5.00 11.90 -8.18
C GLU A 112 5.63 10.54 -8.49
N VAL A 113 6.86 10.56 -9.01
CA VAL A 113 7.67 9.35 -9.23
C VAL A 113 8.92 9.45 -8.38
N SER A 114 9.10 8.50 -7.46
CA SER A 114 10.31 8.38 -6.64
C SER A 114 11.28 7.37 -7.25
N TYR A 115 12.55 7.74 -7.26
CA TYR A 115 13.66 6.90 -7.73
C TYR A 115 14.59 6.46 -6.60
N ARG A 116 14.22 6.76 -5.33
CA ARG A 116 15.11 6.56 -4.16
C ARG A 116 15.24 5.10 -3.74
N THR A 117 14.09 4.45 -3.58
CA THR A 117 14.00 3.07 -3.08
C THR A 117 12.97 2.32 -3.92
N PRO A 118 13.28 2.07 -5.20
CA PRO A 118 12.34 1.39 -6.09
C PRO A 118 12.03 -0.01 -5.57
N ALA A 119 10.79 -0.46 -5.83
CA ALA A 119 10.38 -1.82 -5.53
C ALA A 119 11.15 -2.82 -6.43
N ASN A 120 11.53 -3.97 -5.87
CA ASN A 120 11.95 -5.13 -6.65
C ASN A 120 10.72 -5.90 -7.15
N GLU A 121 10.90 -6.84 -8.08
CA GLU A 121 9.76 -7.56 -8.69
C GLU A 121 8.96 -8.40 -7.68
N GLU A 122 9.57 -8.89 -6.61
CA GLU A 122 8.90 -9.64 -5.54
C GLU A 122 7.95 -8.75 -4.70
N GLN A 123 8.18 -7.45 -4.72
CA GLN A 123 7.38 -6.44 -4.03
C GLN A 123 6.30 -5.83 -4.93
N VAL A 124 6.07 -6.41 -6.11
CA VAL A 124 5.11 -5.91 -7.11
C VAL A 124 4.00 -6.93 -7.34
N VAL A 125 2.77 -6.46 -7.29
CA VAL A 125 1.57 -7.23 -7.64
C VAL A 125 0.92 -6.57 -8.85
N ILE A 126 0.47 -7.36 -9.82
CA ILE A 126 -0.25 -6.85 -10.99
C ILE A 126 -1.74 -7.11 -10.78
N LYS A 127 -2.54 -6.04 -10.77
CA LYS A 127 -4.01 -6.10 -10.75
C LYS A 127 -4.56 -5.25 -11.89
N ASP A 128 -5.42 -5.82 -12.70
CA ASP A 128 -6.05 -5.16 -13.86
C ASP A 128 -5.05 -4.47 -14.80
N GLY A 129 -3.85 -5.06 -14.94
CA GLY A 129 -2.76 -4.51 -15.74
C GLY A 129 -1.96 -3.38 -15.07
N ILE A 130 -2.31 -2.98 -13.86
CA ILE A 130 -1.60 -1.96 -13.08
C ILE A 130 -0.60 -2.65 -12.14
N ARG A 131 0.64 -2.16 -12.14
CA ARG A 131 1.69 -2.59 -11.21
C ARG A 131 1.51 -1.86 -9.89
N LEU A 132 1.21 -2.59 -8.83
CA LEU A 132 0.99 -2.09 -7.48
C LEU A 132 2.11 -2.55 -6.56
N LEU A 133 2.46 -1.73 -5.59
CA LEU A 133 3.31 -2.15 -4.49
C LEU A 133 2.60 -3.21 -3.64
N SER A 134 3.31 -4.26 -3.22
CA SER A 134 2.73 -5.32 -2.39
C SER A 134 2.25 -4.79 -1.04
N ILE A 135 1.29 -5.48 -0.44
CA ILE A 135 0.70 -5.08 0.86
C ILE A 135 1.77 -4.99 1.95
N GLU A 136 2.68 -5.97 2.03
CA GLU A 136 3.75 -6.02 3.03
C GLU A 136 4.65 -4.78 2.93
N ARG A 137 4.98 -4.38 1.70
CA ARG A 137 5.82 -3.20 1.47
C ARG A 137 5.06 -1.90 1.75
N ILE A 138 3.74 -1.86 1.50
CA ILE A 138 2.90 -0.72 1.87
C ILE A 138 2.81 -0.60 3.39
N ILE A 139 2.61 -1.71 4.12
CA ILE A 139 2.62 -1.75 5.59
C ILE A 139 3.93 -1.17 6.14
N ASP A 140 5.07 -1.67 5.68
CA ASP A 140 6.39 -1.18 6.08
C ASP A 140 6.54 0.34 5.84
N ASN A 141 6.14 0.81 4.66
CA ASN A 141 6.20 2.23 4.33
C ASN A 141 5.29 3.09 5.22
N LYS A 142 4.10 2.58 5.60
CA LYS A 142 3.17 3.27 6.50
C LYS A 142 3.69 3.32 7.93
N LEU A 143 4.26 2.23 8.43
CA LEU A 143 4.91 2.20 9.74
C LEU A 143 6.11 3.17 9.79
N LYS A 144 6.96 3.19 8.77
CA LYS A 144 8.06 4.16 8.67
C LYS A 144 7.57 5.61 8.65
N ALA A 145 6.46 5.89 7.98
CA ALA A 145 5.89 7.24 7.93
C ALA A 145 5.28 7.67 9.26
N ALA A 146 4.60 6.77 9.97
CA ALA A 146 3.83 7.07 11.18
C ALA A 146 4.62 6.88 12.48
N TYR A 147 5.61 5.97 12.52
CA TYR A 147 6.20 5.50 13.77
C TYR A 147 7.72 5.54 13.84
N ASP A 148 8.44 4.78 12.98
CA ASP A 148 9.85 4.46 13.22
C ASP A 148 10.81 4.78 12.05
N GLY A 149 10.36 5.53 11.05
CA GLY A 149 11.21 5.96 9.96
C GLY A 149 12.06 7.19 10.30
N GLU A 150 12.99 7.54 9.41
CA GLU A 150 13.86 8.72 9.56
C GLU A 150 13.08 10.05 9.62
N CYS A 151 11.91 10.12 8.96
CA CYS A 151 11.05 11.30 8.87
C CYS A 151 9.64 10.96 9.28
N VAL A 152 9.42 10.69 10.56
CA VAL A 152 8.10 10.42 11.12
C VAL A 152 7.21 11.65 11.01
N ARG A 153 5.99 11.45 10.54
CA ARG A 153 4.99 12.51 10.37
C ARG A 153 3.70 12.20 11.15
N THR A 154 2.97 13.25 11.49
CA THR A 154 1.66 13.13 12.12
C THR A 154 0.59 13.45 11.07
N LYS A 155 0.11 12.40 10.40
CA LYS A 155 -0.98 12.47 9.43
C LYS A 155 -2.03 11.42 9.73
N THR A 156 -3.25 11.86 10.01
CA THR A 156 -4.38 10.98 10.36
C THR A 156 -4.63 9.93 9.28
N ARG A 157 -4.34 10.25 8.02
CA ARG A 157 -4.40 9.29 6.91
C ARG A 157 -3.48 8.09 7.11
N ASP A 158 -2.31 8.25 7.74
CA ASP A 158 -1.41 7.13 7.99
C ASP A 158 -1.95 6.22 9.12
N LEU A 159 -2.57 6.80 10.16
CA LEU A 159 -3.25 6.05 11.20
C LEU A 159 -4.45 5.26 10.62
N PHE A 160 -5.29 5.92 9.82
CA PHE A 160 -6.43 5.29 9.15
C PHE A 160 -5.99 4.14 8.23
N ASP A 161 -4.94 4.35 7.43
CA ASP A 161 -4.40 3.33 6.53
C ASP A 161 -3.82 2.14 7.29
N LEU A 162 -3.13 2.37 8.42
CA LEU A 162 -2.63 1.28 9.27
C LEU A 162 -3.76 0.49 9.94
N HIS A 163 -4.83 1.16 10.39
CA HIS A 163 -6.01 0.49 10.90
C HIS A 163 -6.68 -0.37 9.82
N PHE A 164 -6.88 0.17 8.61
CA PHE A 164 -7.41 -0.59 7.47
C PHE A 164 -6.54 -1.81 7.13
N LEU A 165 -5.21 -1.62 7.07
CA LEU A 165 -4.28 -2.70 6.77
C LEU A 165 -4.28 -3.78 7.85
N ALA A 166 -4.29 -3.41 9.12
CA ALA A 166 -4.35 -4.35 10.23
C ALA A 166 -5.66 -5.15 10.23
N SER A 167 -6.79 -4.47 10.01
CA SER A 167 -8.11 -5.09 10.02
C SER A 167 -8.35 -6.03 8.85
N ARG A 168 -7.85 -5.71 7.66
CA ARG A 168 -8.19 -6.43 6.44
C ARG A 168 -7.07 -7.34 5.90
N TYR A 169 -5.83 -7.05 6.28
CA TYR A 169 -4.62 -7.70 5.78
C TYR A 169 -3.68 -8.13 6.92
N GLY A 170 -4.23 -8.50 8.09
CA GLY A 170 -3.47 -8.91 9.27
C GLY A 170 -2.52 -10.08 9.02
N GLU A 171 -2.86 -10.98 8.10
CA GLU A 171 -2.04 -12.12 7.69
C GLU A 171 -0.73 -11.71 7.00
N HIS A 172 -0.70 -10.53 6.36
CA HIS A 172 0.47 -9.99 5.67
C HIS A 172 1.50 -9.31 6.59
N PHE A 173 1.22 -9.25 7.90
CA PHE A 173 2.21 -8.81 8.88
C PHE A 173 3.10 -10.00 9.25
N ASP A 174 4.41 -9.89 8.99
CA ASP A 174 5.38 -10.76 9.62
C ASP A 174 5.59 -10.38 11.09
N LEU A 175 6.44 -11.08 11.81
CA LEU A 175 6.66 -10.84 13.23
C LEU A 175 7.27 -9.44 13.51
N ASP A 176 8.13 -8.94 12.63
CA ASP A 176 8.73 -7.60 12.78
C ASP A 176 7.69 -6.51 12.56
N LEU A 177 6.94 -6.57 11.46
CA LEU A 177 5.87 -5.63 11.14
C LEU A 177 4.78 -5.64 12.22
N ALA A 178 4.40 -6.85 12.71
CA ALA A 178 3.43 -7.01 13.79
C ALA A 178 3.91 -6.38 15.11
N LYS A 179 5.20 -6.58 15.46
CA LYS A 179 5.80 -5.97 16.64
C LYS A 179 5.80 -4.43 16.53
N ARG A 180 6.21 -3.88 15.40
CA ARG A 180 6.26 -2.43 15.15
C ARG A 180 4.87 -1.81 15.21
N LEU A 181 3.85 -2.47 14.64
CA LEU A 181 2.46 -2.03 14.73
C LEU A 181 1.97 -2.05 16.18
N ASN A 182 2.27 -3.13 16.93
CA ASN A 182 1.89 -3.24 18.33
C ASN A 182 2.56 -2.16 19.19
N ASP A 183 3.86 -1.90 18.97
CA ASP A 183 4.60 -0.83 19.66
C ASP A 183 4.04 0.57 19.32
N PHE A 184 3.59 0.80 18.08
CA PHE A 184 2.94 2.04 17.64
C PHE A 184 1.58 2.24 18.31
N ALA A 185 0.77 1.17 18.41
CA ALA A 185 -0.61 1.23 18.86
C ALA A 185 -0.83 1.03 20.38
N LYS A 186 0.21 0.66 21.13
CA LYS A 186 0.10 0.22 22.54
C LYS A 186 -0.51 1.22 23.51
N GLU A 187 -0.51 2.51 23.19
CA GLU A 187 -1.01 3.58 24.05
C GLU A 187 -2.07 4.42 23.29
N PRO A 188 -3.34 3.99 23.24
CA PRO A 188 -4.40 4.65 22.46
C PRO A 188 -4.55 6.14 22.80
N ASP A 189 -4.49 6.52 24.07
CA ASP A 189 -4.62 7.93 24.51
C ASP A 189 -3.52 8.82 23.90
N LYS A 190 -2.31 8.29 23.74
CA LYS A 190 -1.23 9.02 23.06
C LYS A 190 -1.47 9.13 21.55
N LEU A 191 -2.05 8.12 20.93
CA LEU A 191 -2.46 8.21 19.53
C LEU A 191 -3.54 9.26 19.34
N ILE A 192 -4.57 9.26 20.16
CA ILE A 192 -5.65 10.26 20.13
C ILE A 192 -5.05 11.66 20.26
N SER A 193 -4.26 11.90 21.31
CA SER A 193 -3.61 13.21 21.55
C SER A 193 -2.71 13.64 20.37
N ARG A 194 -2.02 12.69 19.74
CA ARG A 194 -1.10 12.95 18.62
C ARG A 194 -1.83 13.38 17.35
N TYR A 195 -3.00 12.78 17.06
CA TYR A 195 -3.71 12.97 15.79
C TYR A 195 -4.92 13.90 15.88
N GLN A 196 -5.33 14.35 17.07
CA GLN A 196 -6.52 15.18 17.28
C GLN A 196 -6.52 16.51 16.52
N GLU A 197 -5.37 17.12 16.29
CA GLU A 197 -5.29 18.37 15.51
C GLU A 197 -5.34 18.11 14.00
N ASP A 198 -4.64 17.07 13.52
CA ASP A 198 -4.58 16.77 12.08
C ASP A 198 -5.93 16.28 11.54
N ILE A 199 -6.72 15.53 12.34
CA ILE A 199 -8.06 15.08 11.91
C ILE A 199 -9.03 16.24 11.71
N LEU A 200 -8.94 17.28 12.51
CA LEU A 200 -9.84 18.45 12.40
C LEU A 200 -9.66 19.22 11.08
N VAL A 201 -8.46 19.18 10.51
CA VAL A 201 -8.15 19.84 9.24
C VAL A 201 -8.30 18.91 8.03
N ASP A 202 -8.40 17.59 8.22
CA ASP A 202 -8.66 16.64 7.14
C ASP A 202 -10.16 16.60 6.82
N SER A 203 -10.59 17.35 5.80
CA SER A 203 -11.99 17.51 5.41
C SER A 203 -12.70 16.21 5.00
N GLN A 204 -11.97 15.16 4.71
CA GLN A 204 -12.51 13.85 4.34
C GLN A 204 -12.61 12.95 5.58
N LEU A 205 -11.49 12.75 6.30
CA LEU A 205 -11.44 11.80 7.41
C LEU A 205 -12.28 12.24 8.59
N ASN A 206 -12.36 13.53 8.92
CA ASN A 206 -13.16 14.00 10.04
C ASN A 206 -14.68 13.71 9.90
N LYS A 207 -15.15 13.31 8.70
CA LYS A 207 -16.55 12.94 8.45
C LYS A 207 -16.83 11.46 8.56
N ILE A 208 -15.79 10.62 8.45
CA ILE A 208 -15.93 9.17 8.34
C ILE A 208 -15.16 8.40 9.42
N MET A 209 -14.28 9.08 10.16
CA MET A 209 -13.41 8.47 11.16
C MET A 209 -13.73 8.97 12.56
N ASP A 210 -14.07 8.05 13.45
CA ASP A 210 -14.01 8.28 14.90
C ASP A 210 -12.58 7.96 15.36
N LEU A 211 -11.83 9.00 15.76
CA LEU A 211 -10.43 8.87 16.13
C LEU A 211 -10.23 8.00 17.38
N GLU A 212 -11.13 8.11 18.38
CA GLU A 212 -11.05 7.33 19.62
C GLU A 212 -11.29 5.86 19.32
N LEU A 213 -12.34 5.57 18.56
CA LEU A 213 -12.68 4.20 18.17
C LEU A 213 -11.53 3.57 17.37
N VAL A 214 -11.02 4.26 16.35
CA VAL A 214 -9.92 3.75 15.52
C VAL A 214 -8.64 3.50 16.34
N ALA A 215 -8.33 4.36 17.30
CA ALA A 215 -7.15 4.17 18.16
C ALA A 215 -7.30 2.93 19.07
N LEU A 216 -8.48 2.72 19.64
CA LEU A 216 -8.79 1.56 20.50
C LEU A 216 -8.80 0.25 19.68
N GLU A 217 -9.51 0.24 18.54
CA GLU A 217 -9.54 -0.94 17.65
C GLU A 217 -8.16 -1.30 17.13
N LEU A 218 -7.35 -0.31 16.73
CA LEU A 218 -5.99 -0.57 16.26
C LEU A 218 -5.11 -1.18 17.36
N ASN A 219 -5.25 -0.72 18.62
CA ASN A 219 -4.53 -1.31 19.74
C ASN A 219 -4.89 -2.81 19.91
N GLU A 220 -6.20 -3.12 19.91
CA GLU A 220 -6.66 -4.50 20.06
C GLU A 220 -6.20 -5.41 18.93
N ILE A 221 -6.41 -4.98 17.67
CA ILE A 221 -6.02 -5.73 16.47
C ILE A 221 -4.50 -5.91 16.41
N ALA A 222 -3.72 -4.88 16.69
CA ALA A 222 -2.26 -4.95 16.66
C ALA A 222 -1.71 -5.94 17.69
N ASN A 223 -2.26 -5.93 18.91
CA ASN A 223 -1.90 -6.90 19.94
C ASN A 223 -2.25 -8.33 19.51
N GLN A 224 -3.43 -8.56 18.95
CA GLN A 224 -3.86 -9.86 18.45
C GLN A 224 -2.95 -10.38 17.34
N ILE A 225 -2.64 -9.56 16.33
CA ILE A 225 -1.73 -9.92 15.24
C ILE A 225 -0.36 -10.31 15.82
N TYR A 226 0.20 -9.49 16.72
CA TYR A 226 1.52 -9.74 17.29
C TYR A 226 1.56 -11.05 18.10
N MET A 227 0.56 -11.30 18.95
CA MET A 227 0.45 -12.55 19.71
C MET A 227 0.35 -13.78 18.81
N ASN A 228 -0.45 -13.70 17.74
CA ASN A 228 -0.58 -14.79 16.77
C ASN A 228 0.76 -15.09 16.09
N LYS A 229 1.50 -14.07 15.66
CA LYS A 229 2.83 -14.24 15.04
C LYS A 229 3.88 -14.78 15.99
N GLN A 230 3.79 -14.47 17.28
CA GLN A 230 4.66 -15.11 18.30
C GLN A 230 4.35 -16.60 18.43
N ILE A 231 3.08 -17.00 18.48
CA ILE A 231 2.66 -18.40 18.56
C ILE A 231 3.14 -19.18 17.34
N GLU A 232 2.93 -18.63 16.12
CA GLU A 232 3.41 -19.24 14.87
C GLU A 232 4.92 -19.48 14.90
N LYS A 233 5.71 -18.52 15.38
CA LYS A 233 7.16 -18.66 15.53
C LYS A 233 7.55 -19.74 16.53
N CYS A 234 6.90 -19.80 17.69
CA CYS A 234 7.17 -20.83 18.70
C CYS A 234 6.84 -22.23 18.18
N ALA A 235 5.70 -22.41 17.51
CA ALA A 235 5.30 -23.67 16.90
C ALA A 235 6.30 -24.14 15.82
N SER A 236 6.74 -23.23 14.95
CA SER A 236 7.73 -23.54 13.91
C SER A 236 9.09 -23.95 14.50
N SER A 237 9.51 -23.30 15.60
CA SER A 237 10.76 -23.66 16.29
C SER A 237 10.70 -25.02 16.97
N GLN A 238 9.56 -25.39 17.54
CA GLN A 238 9.35 -26.72 18.13
C GLN A 238 9.34 -27.81 17.04
N LEU A 239 8.72 -27.58 15.92
CA LEU A 239 8.69 -28.54 14.80
C LEU A 239 10.11 -28.78 14.25
N ALA A 240 10.91 -27.73 14.09
CA ALA A 240 12.30 -27.84 13.62
C ALA A 240 13.14 -28.69 14.58
N THR A 241 13.00 -28.51 15.91
CA THR A 241 13.73 -29.33 16.91
C THR A 241 13.30 -30.79 16.93
N LEU A 242 12.04 -31.10 16.58
CA LEU A 242 11.55 -32.48 16.49
C LEU A 242 12.08 -33.16 15.20
N THR A 243 12.18 -32.45 14.08
CA THR A 243 12.74 -33.02 12.84
C THR A 243 14.25 -33.27 12.91
N ASP A 244 15.00 -32.42 13.63
CA ASP A 244 16.44 -32.62 13.84
C ASP A 244 16.77 -33.79 14.76
N ASN A 245 15.81 -34.27 15.56
CA ASN A 245 15.98 -35.39 16.50
C ASN A 245 15.49 -36.74 15.94
N ILE A 246 15.09 -36.85 14.68
CA ILE A 246 14.78 -38.14 14.04
C ILE A 246 16.13 -38.81 13.68
N PRO A 247 16.49 -39.99 14.30
CA PRO A 247 17.68 -40.70 13.90
C PRO A 247 17.61 -41.07 12.42
N GLN A 248 18.67 -40.82 11.68
CA GLN A 248 18.81 -41.36 10.32
C GLN A 248 18.93 -42.88 10.49
N GLU A 249 17.85 -43.62 10.18
CA GLU A 249 17.95 -45.07 10.01
C GLU A 249 18.95 -45.30 8.85
N GLU A 250 20.04 -46.04 9.21
CA GLU A 250 21.06 -46.49 8.26
C GLU A 250 20.36 -47.22 7.12
N LYS A 251 20.53 -46.74 5.92
CA LYS A 251 20.19 -47.48 4.70
C LYS A 251 21.18 -48.60 4.58
N ASP A 252 20.83 -49.76 5.10
CA ASP A 252 21.52 -51.02 4.83
C ASP A 252 21.49 -51.29 3.33
N GLU A 253 22.63 -51.12 2.69
CA GLU A 253 22.91 -51.61 1.37
C GLU A 253 23.02 -53.15 1.43
N SER A 254 21.94 -53.86 1.21
CA SER A 254 22.00 -55.25 0.81
C SER A 254 21.85 -55.36 -0.70
N THR A 255 23.00 -55.19 -1.37
CA THR A 255 23.21 -55.60 -2.77
C THR A 255 23.18 -57.11 -2.85
N ASN A 256 22.07 -57.69 -3.17
CA ASN A 256 22.03 -59.12 -3.53
C ASN A 256 22.29 -59.26 -5.06
N GLN A 257 23.53 -59.55 -5.40
CA GLN A 257 23.94 -60.02 -6.73
C GLN A 257 23.34 -61.43 -6.96
N TYR A 258 22.39 -61.54 -7.85
CA TYR A 258 22.15 -62.83 -8.54
C TYR A 258 22.66 -62.76 -9.95
N SER A 259 23.81 -63.37 -10.14
CA SER A 259 24.35 -63.72 -11.47
C SER A 259 23.60 -64.90 -12.04
N PHE A 260 22.96 -64.77 -13.16
CA PHE A 260 22.63 -65.89 -14.05
C PHE A 260 23.66 -65.93 -15.17
N LYS A 261 24.35 -67.11 -15.32
CA LYS A 261 25.06 -67.59 -16.49
C LYS A 261 24.38 -68.86 -16.96
N PRO A 262 24.72 -69.31 -18.17
CA PRO A 262 24.10 -69.00 -19.46
C PRO A 262 23.00 -69.94 -19.84
#